data_fc83ca456d339fd392108f6ce1511a2f
#
_entry.id   fc83ca456d339fd392108f6ce1511a2f
#
_cell.length_a   1.000
_cell.length_b   1.000
_cell.length_c   1.000
_cell.angle_alpha   90.00
_cell.angle_beta   90.00
_cell.angle_gamma   90.00
#
_symmetry.space_group_name_H-M   'P 1'
#
loop_
_entity.id
_entity.type
_entity.pdbx_description
1 polymer ?
#
loop_
_entity_poly.entity_id
_entity_poly.type
_entity_poly.pdbx_seq_one_letter_code
_entity_poly.pdbx_strand_id
1 'polypeptide(L)'
;MLKRKISFVTYTIIITALILVVGISCLLVIQNNLMKDDMNLMAYKKLTQEVAQIRRYIVYDSQKKPHIDDGFYDREDDPDSNEQIYVFLQGNDGEILDGEVPEEYADNPDISIRDLMHIDAGKVKYFAVVRQGRTDKEPLKKTSKYKICVMVSVRDIESNYSELLYKSYCVIGIVLIAFVIYAFALRKLIAVPMGSLNRSIDKSVDNLDFTENLEYDGPFKELDMLTDANNNLYRKVHQELERQAEFNANVSHELRT
;
A
#
# COMPACT_ATOMS: atom_id res chain seq x y z
N MET A 1 27.50 15.75 29.96
CA MET A 1 26.37 15.36 29.07
C MET A 1 25.92 13.94 29.46
N LEU A 2 24.85 13.80 30.26
CA LEU A 2 24.26 12.50 30.58
C LEU A 2 23.65 11.90 29.30
N LYS A 3 24.26 10.87 28.76
CA LYS A 3 23.61 10.05 27.72
C LYS A 3 22.35 9.41 28.34
N ARG A 4 21.19 9.96 28.02
CA ARG A 4 19.88 9.40 28.42
C ARG A 4 19.79 7.97 27.86
N LYS A 5 19.91 6.97 28.69
CA LYS A 5 19.76 5.55 28.29
C LYS A 5 18.30 5.36 27.88
N ILE A 6 18.07 4.92 26.66
CA ILE A 6 16.73 4.59 26.14
C ILE A 6 16.37 3.19 26.64
N SER A 7 15.16 3.00 27.14
CA SER A 7 14.67 1.67 27.54
C SER A 7 14.68 0.72 26.34
N PHE A 8 15.04 -0.55 26.56
CA PHE A 8 15.03 -1.60 25.55
C PHE A 8 13.67 -1.70 24.83
N VAL A 9 12.56 -1.61 25.58
CA VAL A 9 11.21 -1.63 25.00
C VAL A 9 10.97 -0.44 24.07
N THR A 10 11.41 0.76 24.48
CA THR A 10 11.29 1.96 23.61
C THR A 10 12.12 1.80 22.34
N TYR A 11 13.33 1.27 22.44
CA TYR A 11 14.20 1.00 21.30
C TYR A 11 13.57 -0.03 20.33
N THR A 12 12.99 -1.11 20.85
CA THR A 12 12.29 -2.12 20.05
C THR A 12 11.10 -1.52 19.32
N ILE A 13 10.28 -0.69 20.00
CA ILE A 13 9.14 -0.01 19.38
C ILE A 13 9.61 0.92 18.25
N ILE A 14 10.68 1.66 18.44
CA ILE A 14 11.23 2.56 17.42
C ILE A 14 11.71 1.79 16.19
N ILE A 15 12.45 0.69 16.38
CA ILE A 15 12.94 -0.14 15.27
C ILE A 15 11.77 -0.76 14.50
N THR A 16 10.80 -1.34 15.19
CA THR A 16 9.65 -1.95 14.54
C THR A 16 8.80 -0.91 13.81
N ALA A 17 8.64 0.30 14.35
CA ALA A 17 7.99 1.40 13.67
C ALA A 17 8.73 1.81 12.39
N LEU A 18 10.06 1.89 12.43
CA LEU A 18 10.87 2.26 11.28
C LEU A 18 10.78 1.21 10.17
N ILE A 19 10.86 -0.08 10.52
CA ILE A 19 10.68 -1.19 9.56
C ILE A 19 9.30 -1.13 8.93
N LEU A 20 8.25 -0.85 9.71
CA LEU A 20 6.87 -0.76 9.22
C LEU A 20 6.71 0.42 8.26
N VAL A 21 7.25 1.59 8.60
CA VAL A 21 7.20 2.78 7.72
C VAL A 21 7.92 2.51 6.39
N VAL A 22 9.12 1.92 6.43
CA VAL A 22 9.87 1.56 5.21
C VAL A 22 9.09 0.54 4.39
N GLY A 23 8.53 -0.50 5.03
CA GLY A 23 7.73 -1.53 4.36
C GLY A 23 6.49 -0.95 3.67
N ILE A 24 5.72 -0.10 4.35
CA ILE A 24 4.54 0.56 3.77
C ILE A 24 4.94 1.47 2.62
N SER A 25 6.01 2.26 2.76
CA SER A 25 6.49 3.16 1.71
C SER A 25 6.91 2.37 0.46
N CYS A 26 7.61 1.25 0.63
CA CYS A 26 7.99 0.37 -0.46
C CYS A 26 6.77 -0.23 -1.17
N LEU A 27 5.78 -0.72 -0.42
CA LEU A 27 4.53 -1.25 -0.97
C LEU A 27 3.77 -0.20 -1.78
N LEU A 28 3.66 1.04 -1.28
CA LEU A 28 2.98 2.12 -2.00
C LEU A 28 3.67 2.46 -3.31
N VAL A 29 5.00 2.48 -3.35
CA VAL A 29 5.77 2.73 -4.58
C VAL A 29 5.57 1.61 -5.59
N ILE A 30 5.66 0.35 -5.15
CA ILE A 30 5.43 -0.82 -6.01
C ILE A 30 4.00 -0.80 -6.56
N GLN A 31 3.01 -0.58 -5.70
CA GLN A 31 1.60 -0.53 -6.10
C GLN A 31 1.35 0.58 -7.13
N ASN A 32 1.90 1.78 -6.94
CA ASN A 32 1.73 2.89 -7.88
C ASN A 32 2.35 2.59 -9.25
N ASN A 33 3.50 1.90 -9.29
CA ASN A 33 4.14 1.52 -10.55
C ASN A 33 3.37 0.40 -11.26
N LEU A 34 2.98 -0.66 -10.53
CA LEU A 34 2.17 -1.74 -11.09
C LEU A 34 0.83 -1.24 -11.62
N MET A 35 0.18 -0.32 -10.90
CA MET A 35 -1.08 0.27 -11.34
C MET A 35 -0.98 0.96 -12.69
N LYS A 36 0.10 1.73 -12.95
CA LYS A 36 0.30 2.38 -14.24
C LYS A 36 0.47 1.39 -15.38
N ASP A 37 1.22 0.33 -15.15
CA ASP A 37 1.46 -0.72 -16.16
C ASP A 37 0.16 -1.48 -16.45
N ASP A 38 -0.61 -1.81 -15.41
CA ASP A 38 -1.90 -2.50 -15.54
C ASP A 38 -2.95 -1.64 -16.24
N MET A 39 -3.01 -0.33 -15.96
CA MET A 39 -3.89 0.61 -16.65
C MET A 39 -3.59 0.65 -18.15
N ASN A 40 -2.32 0.78 -18.53
CA ASN A 40 -1.90 0.77 -19.93
C ASN A 40 -2.28 -0.56 -20.61
N LEU A 41 -2.04 -1.69 -19.94
CA LEU A 41 -2.37 -3.00 -20.47
C LEU A 41 -3.88 -3.22 -20.64
N MET A 42 -4.69 -2.77 -19.67
CA MET A 42 -6.15 -2.85 -19.74
C MET A 42 -6.70 -1.95 -20.84
N ALA A 43 -6.24 -0.69 -20.90
CA ALA A 43 -6.62 0.22 -21.98
C ALA A 43 -6.30 -0.38 -23.34
N TYR A 44 -5.09 -0.90 -23.52
CA TYR A 44 -4.68 -1.55 -24.76
C TYR A 44 -5.55 -2.73 -25.14
N LYS A 45 -5.82 -3.64 -24.20
CA LYS A 45 -6.68 -4.83 -24.44
C LYS A 45 -8.09 -4.40 -24.85
N LYS A 46 -8.69 -3.49 -24.07
CA LYS A 46 -10.06 -3.01 -24.30
C LYS A 46 -10.17 -2.32 -25.66
N LEU A 47 -9.32 -1.33 -25.93
CA LEU A 47 -9.33 -0.61 -27.21
C LEU A 47 -9.04 -1.52 -28.40
N THR A 48 -8.14 -2.50 -28.25
CA THR A 48 -7.86 -3.46 -29.34
C THR A 48 -9.04 -4.39 -29.60
N GLN A 49 -9.78 -4.77 -28.55
CA GLN A 49 -11.00 -5.55 -28.66
C GLN A 49 -12.09 -4.76 -29.40
N GLU A 50 -12.25 -3.47 -29.07
CA GLU A 50 -13.19 -2.59 -29.76
C GLU A 50 -12.82 -2.41 -31.25
N VAL A 51 -11.54 -2.23 -31.57
CA VAL A 51 -11.08 -2.21 -32.96
C VAL A 51 -11.42 -3.51 -33.69
N ALA A 52 -11.33 -4.67 -33.04
CA ALA A 52 -11.69 -5.94 -33.65
C ALA A 52 -13.21 -6.09 -33.84
N GLN A 53 -14.01 -5.55 -32.94
CA GLN A 53 -15.45 -5.55 -33.03
C GLN A 53 -15.96 -4.64 -34.15
N ILE A 54 -15.52 -3.37 -34.16
CA ILE A 54 -15.98 -2.38 -35.16
C ILE A 54 -15.70 -2.82 -36.59
N ARG A 55 -14.62 -3.58 -36.84
CA ARG A 55 -14.31 -4.11 -38.18
C ARG A 55 -15.45 -4.90 -38.81
N ARG A 56 -16.34 -5.49 -38.03
CA ARG A 56 -17.49 -6.27 -38.47
C ARG A 56 -18.66 -5.38 -38.90
N TYR A 57 -18.71 -4.14 -38.38
CA TYR A 57 -19.77 -3.18 -38.61
C TYR A 57 -19.39 -2.09 -39.61
N ILE A 58 -18.14 -2.12 -40.16
CA ILE A 58 -17.78 -1.20 -41.20
C ILE A 58 -18.41 -1.65 -42.53
N VAL A 59 -19.21 -0.78 -43.10
CA VAL A 59 -19.87 -0.93 -44.39
C VAL A 59 -19.49 0.23 -45.33
N TYR A 60 -19.69 0.04 -46.62
CA TYR A 60 -19.40 1.08 -47.62
C TYR A 60 -20.68 1.57 -48.22
N ASP A 61 -20.82 2.87 -48.31
CA ASP A 61 -21.95 3.51 -49.02
C ASP A 61 -21.82 3.36 -50.54
N SER A 62 -22.84 3.90 -51.27
CA SER A 62 -22.86 3.90 -52.75
C SER A 62 -21.68 4.67 -53.36
N GLN A 63 -21.05 5.56 -52.61
CA GLN A 63 -19.87 6.35 -53.02
C GLN A 63 -18.54 5.70 -52.61
N LYS A 64 -18.59 4.47 -52.05
CA LYS A 64 -17.42 3.71 -51.51
C LYS A 64 -16.74 4.42 -50.33
N LYS A 65 -17.46 5.27 -49.59
CA LYS A 65 -16.98 5.81 -48.31
C LYS A 65 -17.27 4.80 -47.19
N PRO A 66 -16.33 4.55 -46.31
CA PRO A 66 -16.59 3.68 -45.15
C PRO A 66 -17.43 4.43 -44.13
N HIS A 67 -18.42 3.76 -43.55
CA HIS A 67 -19.20 4.23 -42.42
C HIS A 67 -19.46 3.10 -41.44
N ILE A 68 -19.85 3.45 -40.23
CA ILE A 68 -20.16 2.53 -39.14
C ILE A 68 -21.66 2.22 -39.21
N ASP A 69 -21.99 0.92 -39.29
CA ASP A 69 -23.38 0.47 -39.29
C ASP A 69 -24.04 0.77 -37.94
N ASP A 70 -25.29 1.23 -37.98
CA ASP A 70 -26.08 1.59 -36.77
C ASP A 70 -26.18 0.45 -35.78
N GLY A 71 -26.16 -0.80 -36.23
CA GLY A 71 -26.10 -1.99 -35.37
C GLY A 71 -24.87 -2.08 -34.45
N PHE A 72 -23.84 -1.23 -34.68
CA PHE A 72 -22.73 -1.10 -33.75
C PHE A 72 -23.15 -0.36 -32.48
N TYR A 73 -23.97 0.66 -32.60
CA TYR A 73 -24.45 1.50 -31.49
C TYR A 73 -25.64 0.86 -30.75
N ASP A 74 -26.39 -0.04 -31.41
CA ASP A 74 -27.51 -0.76 -30.81
C ASP A 74 -27.08 -1.95 -29.93
N ARG A 75 -25.80 -2.28 -29.87
CA ARG A 75 -25.30 -3.33 -29.00
C ARG A 75 -25.47 -2.91 -27.54
N GLU A 76 -25.92 -3.83 -26.70
CA GLU A 76 -25.92 -3.65 -25.26
C GLU A 76 -24.48 -3.43 -24.81
N ASP A 77 -24.14 -2.17 -24.47
CA ASP A 77 -22.92 -1.87 -23.74
C ASP A 77 -22.98 -2.58 -22.39
N ASP A 78 -21.83 -3.01 -21.87
CA ASP A 78 -21.74 -3.59 -20.55
C ASP A 78 -22.36 -2.60 -19.54
N PRO A 79 -23.52 -2.89 -18.93
CA PRO A 79 -24.27 -1.95 -18.10
C PRO A 79 -23.48 -1.51 -16.86
N ASP A 80 -22.38 -2.19 -16.53
CA ASP A 80 -21.49 -1.89 -15.43
C ASP A 80 -20.29 -1.00 -15.85
N SER A 81 -20.13 -0.68 -17.16
CA SER A 81 -19.04 0.17 -17.61
C SER A 81 -19.46 1.64 -17.66
N ASN A 82 -19.01 2.43 -16.69
CA ASN A 82 -19.11 3.90 -16.72
C ASN A 82 -18.13 4.56 -17.72
N GLU A 83 -17.52 3.78 -18.61
CA GLU A 83 -16.47 4.23 -19.50
C GLU A 83 -17.08 4.59 -20.87
N GLN A 84 -16.94 5.85 -21.27
CA GLN A 84 -17.32 6.28 -22.61
C GLN A 84 -16.18 5.99 -23.60
N ILE A 85 -16.45 5.06 -24.54
CA ILE A 85 -15.50 4.71 -25.61
C ILE A 85 -15.94 5.46 -26.88
N TYR A 86 -15.03 6.27 -27.40
CA TYR A 86 -15.20 6.99 -28.66
C TYR A 86 -14.62 6.16 -29.79
N VAL A 87 -15.40 5.97 -30.85
CA VAL A 87 -15.02 5.21 -32.02
C VAL A 87 -15.31 6.02 -33.27
N PHE A 88 -14.30 6.24 -34.12
CA PHE A 88 -14.47 6.98 -35.36
C PHE A 88 -13.53 6.48 -36.47
N LEU A 89 -13.92 6.79 -37.69
CA LEU A 89 -13.15 6.52 -38.88
C LEU A 89 -12.50 7.81 -39.38
N GLN A 90 -11.21 7.78 -39.63
CA GLN A 90 -10.44 8.92 -40.12
C GLN A 90 -9.81 8.63 -41.47
N GLY A 91 -9.92 9.53 -42.41
CA GLY A 91 -9.21 9.50 -43.68
C GLY A 91 -7.70 9.66 -43.53
N ASN A 92 -6.93 9.33 -44.55
CA ASN A 92 -5.45 9.52 -44.52
C ASN A 92 -5.06 11.00 -44.54
N ASP A 93 -5.97 11.88 -44.93
CA ASP A 93 -5.88 13.34 -44.92
C ASP A 93 -6.22 13.98 -43.58
N GLY A 94 -6.64 13.19 -42.62
CA GLY A 94 -7.06 13.65 -41.29
C GLY A 94 -8.56 13.97 -41.17
N GLU A 95 -9.33 13.91 -42.26
CA GLU A 95 -10.79 14.14 -42.24
C GLU A 95 -11.50 13.04 -41.47
N ILE A 96 -12.46 13.42 -40.60
CA ILE A 96 -13.30 12.45 -39.89
C ILE A 96 -14.40 12.02 -40.88
N LEU A 97 -14.43 10.73 -41.18
CA LEU A 97 -15.35 10.14 -42.15
C LEU A 97 -16.66 9.74 -41.49
N ASP A 98 -16.63 9.25 -40.28
CA ASP A 98 -17.80 8.78 -39.52
C ASP A 98 -17.44 8.44 -38.07
N GLY A 99 -18.46 8.41 -37.17
CA GLY A 99 -18.32 7.97 -35.79
C GLY A 99 -18.34 9.13 -34.79
N GLU A 100 -18.20 8.77 -33.50
CA GLU A 100 -18.20 9.71 -32.39
C GLU A 100 -16.79 10.11 -32.00
N VAL A 101 -16.54 11.41 -31.94
CA VAL A 101 -15.26 12.02 -31.60
C VAL A 101 -15.43 12.82 -30.31
N PRO A 102 -14.48 12.74 -29.35
CA PRO A 102 -14.50 13.61 -28.18
C PRO A 102 -14.52 15.09 -28.61
N GLU A 103 -15.35 15.91 -27.95
CA GLU A 103 -15.46 17.34 -28.26
C GLU A 103 -14.11 18.06 -28.18
N GLU A 104 -13.28 17.69 -27.20
CA GLU A 104 -11.97 18.29 -26.99
C GLU A 104 -10.94 17.88 -28.07
N TYR A 105 -11.23 16.83 -28.83
CA TYR A 105 -10.33 16.30 -29.87
C TYR A 105 -10.71 16.80 -31.28
N ALA A 106 -11.88 17.36 -31.47
CA ALA A 106 -12.41 17.72 -32.79
C ALA A 106 -11.47 18.64 -33.62
N ASP A 107 -10.63 19.44 -32.96
CA ASP A 107 -9.68 20.37 -33.60
C ASP A 107 -8.28 19.77 -33.87
N ASN A 108 -8.04 18.47 -33.58
CA ASN A 108 -6.70 17.88 -33.67
C ASN A 108 -6.63 16.72 -34.69
N PRO A 109 -6.51 17.00 -35.98
CA PRO A 109 -6.95 16.11 -37.05
C PRO A 109 -5.99 14.99 -37.49
N ASP A 110 -4.73 14.92 -37.06
CA ASP A 110 -3.83 13.87 -37.59
C ASP A 110 -3.24 12.94 -36.53
N ILE A 111 -3.83 11.74 -36.44
CA ILE A 111 -3.29 10.68 -35.59
C ILE A 111 -2.53 9.67 -36.46
N SER A 112 -1.27 9.40 -36.08
CA SER A 112 -0.47 8.35 -36.70
C SER A 112 -0.93 6.96 -36.22
N ILE A 113 -0.81 5.95 -37.10
CA ILE A 113 -1.10 4.55 -36.75
C ILE A 113 -0.15 4.11 -35.62
N ARG A 114 -0.70 3.76 -34.47
CA ARG A 114 0.04 3.26 -33.31
C ARG A 114 -0.80 2.27 -32.50
N ASP A 115 -0.12 1.42 -31.73
CA ASP A 115 -0.78 0.39 -30.92
C ASP A 115 -1.45 0.97 -29.68
N LEU A 116 -0.76 1.80 -28.92
CA LEU A 116 -1.31 2.56 -27.81
C LEU A 116 -0.59 3.90 -27.76
N MET A 117 -1.34 4.96 -27.60
CA MET A 117 -0.81 6.29 -27.39
C MET A 117 -1.61 7.03 -26.33
N HIS A 118 -0.95 7.99 -25.70
CA HIS A 118 -1.62 8.99 -24.87
C HIS A 118 -1.82 10.23 -25.72
N ILE A 119 -3.05 10.74 -25.75
CA ILE A 119 -3.40 11.96 -26.47
C ILE A 119 -3.85 12.97 -25.43
N ASP A 120 -3.20 14.13 -25.44
CA ASP A 120 -3.59 15.28 -24.63
C ASP A 120 -4.55 16.16 -25.48
N ALA A 121 -5.84 16.16 -25.13
CA ALA A 121 -6.85 17.03 -25.74
C ALA A 121 -7.27 18.08 -24.70
N GLY A 122 -6.55 19.18 -24.65
CA GLY A 122 -6.83 20.27 -23.72
C GLY A 122 -6.69 19.87 -22.25
N LYS A 123 -7.83 19.70 -21.56
CA LYS A 123 -7.89 19.31 -20.13
C LYS A 123 -8.03 17.82 -19.91
N VAL A 124 -8.35 17.06 -20.95
CA VAL A 124 -8.63 15.62 -20.87
C VAL A 124 -7.55 14.84 -21.59
N LYS A 125 -7.11 13.74 -20.97
CA LYS A 125 -6.17 12.81 -21.57
C LYS A 125 -6.89 11.55 -22.00
N TYR A 126 -6.53 11.06 -23.18
CA TYR A 126 -7.12 9.85 -23.75
C TYR A 126 -6.05 8.77 -23.97
N PHE A 127 -6.44 7.53 -23.76
CA PHE A 127 -5.79 6.39 -24.35
C PHE A 127 -6.39 6.18 -25.74
N ALA A 128 -5.55 6.01 -26.75
CA ALA A 128 -6.00 5.79 -28.12
C ALA A 128 -5.26 4.63 -28.77
N VAL A 129 -5.98 3.83 -29.55
CA VAL A 129 -5.45 2.83 -30.46
C VAL A 129 -5.90 3.19 -31.86
N VAL A 130 -4.93 3.29 -32.77
CA VAL A 130 -5.20 3.64 -34.16
C VAL A 130 -4.66 2.52 -35.06
N ARG A 131 -5.56 1.94 -35.85
CA ARG A 131 -5.26 0.85 -36.76
C ARG A 131 -5.62 1.21 -38.20
N GLN A 132 -4.93 0.60 -39.13
CA GLN A 132 -5.31 0.68 -40.55
C GLN A 132 -6.72 0.13 -40.71
N GLY A 133 -7.59 0.92 -41.34
CA GLY A 133 -8.95 0.53 -41.67
C GLY A 133 -8.97 -0.72 -42.53
N ARG A 134 -9.82 -1.66 -42.19
CA ARG A 134 -10.01 -2.90 -42.90
C ARG A 134 -11.33 -3.54 -42.46
N THR A 135 -12.09 -4.06 -43.38
CA THR A 135 -13.24 -4.89 -43.05
C THR A 135 -12.83 -6.37 -43.10
N ASP A 136 -13.55 -7.22 -42.36
CA ASP A 136 -13.33 -8.68 -42.40
C ASP A 136 -13.60 -9.29 -43.78
N LYS A 137 -14.28 -8.55 -44.66
CA LYS A 137 -14.64 -8.97 -46.04
C LYS A 137 -13.59 -8.60 -47.07
N GLU A 138 -12.54 -7.83 -46.72
CA GLU A 138 -11.51 -7.39 -47.65
C GLU A 138 -10.30 -8.31 -47.70
N PRO A 139 -9.72 -8.58 -48.90
CA PRO A 139 -8.51 -9.38 -49.04
C PRO A 139 -7.28 -8.65 -48.43
N LEU A 140 -6.34 -9.43 -47.84
CA LEU A 140 -5.16 -8.98 -47.10
C LEU A 140 -4.22 -8.00 -47.78
N LYS A 141 -4.35 -7.77 -49.10
CA LYS A 141 -3.38 -7.04 -49.92
C LYS A 141 -3.79 -5.62 -50.30
N LYS A 142 -4.94 -5.11 -49.88
CA LYS A 142 -5.41 -3.79 -50.26
C LYS A 142 -5.10 -2.79 -49.15
N THR A 143 -4.25 -1.79 -49.44
CA THR A 143 -3.98 -0.68 -48.50
C THR A 143 -5.25 0.15 -48.38
N SER A 144 -5.82 0.16 -47.23
CA SER A 144 -7.05 0.93 -46.91
C SER A 144 -6.74 2.42 -46.88
N LYS A 145 -7.70 3.23 -47.33
CA LYS A 145 -7.58 4.69 -47.38
C LYS A 145 -8.03 5.38 -46.10
N TYR A 146 -8.33 4.63 -45.05
CA TYR A 146 -8.81 5.16 -43.79
C TYR A 146 -8.19 4.43 -42.59
N LYS A 147 -8.30 5.06 -41.44
CA LYS A 147 -7.86 4.55 -40.13
C LYS A 147 -9.07 4.33 -39.25
N ILE A 148 -9.01 3.35 -38.38
CA ILE A 148 -9.97 3.10 -37.28
C ILE A 148 -9.31 3.67 -36.03
N CYS A 149 -9.96 4.64 -35.40
CA CYS A 149 -9.52 5.28 -34.19
C CYS A 149 -10.48 4.89 -33.05
N VAL A 150 -9.94 4.40 -31.95
CA VAL A 150 -10.71 4.08 -30.74
C VAL A 150 -10.04 4.76 -29.57
N MET A 151 -10.81 5.52 -28.80
CA MET A 151 -10.32 6.33 -27.68
C MET A 151 -11.15 6.07 -26.42
N VAL A 152 -10.49 6.16 -25.26
CA VAL A 152 -11.15 6.17 -23.95
C VAL A 152 -10.47 7.19 -23.05
N SER A 153 -11.23 7.89 -22.22
CA SER A 153 -10.68 8.85 -21.27
C SER A 153 -9.80 8.13 -20.23
N VAL A 154 -8.61 8.67 -19.97
CA VAL A 154 -7.74 8.21 -18.89
C VAL A 154 -8.46 8.28 -17.55
N ARG A 155 -9.31 9.32 -17.35
CA ARG A 155 -10.07 9.51 -16.12
C ARG A 155 -11.08 8.38 -15.87
N ASP A 156 -11.70 7.83 -16.92
CA ASP A 156 -12.68 6.76 -16.79
C ASP A 156 -11.98 5.46 -16.35
N ILE A 157 -10.81 5.18 -16.92
CA ILE A 157 -9.99 4.04 -16.49
C ILE A 157 -9.47 4.25 -15.06
N GLU A 158 -9.01 5.45 -14.70
CA GLU A 158 -8.56 5.77 -13.34
C GLU A 158 -9.68 5.62 -12.31
N SER A 159 -10.93 5.93 -12.66
CA SER A 159 -12.05 5.82 -11.72
C SER A 159 -12.26 4.38 -11.23
N ASN A 160 -12.10 3.40 -12.09
CA ASN A 160 -12.20 1.98 -11.75
C ASN A 160 -11.07 1.52 -10.82
N TYR A 161 -9.89 2.17 -10.88
CA TYR A 161 -8.78 1.90 -9.96
C TYR A 161 -8.91 2.61 -8.62
N SER A 162 -9.70 3.68 -8.53
CA SER A 162 -9.86 4.43 -7.28
C SER A 162 -10.44 3.55 -6.15
N GLU A 163 -11.32 2.62 -6.48
CA GLU A 163 -11.88 1.67 -5.52
C GLU A 163 -10.83 0.70 -4.97
N LEU A 164 -9.93 0.22 -5.83
CA LEU A 164 -8.81 -0.65 -5.42
C LEU A 164 -7.81 0.10 -4.53
N LEU A 165 -7.53 1.36 -4.84
CA LEU A 165 -6.69 2.22 -4.01
C LEU A 165 -7.30 2.42 -2.62
N TYR A 166 -8.60 2.71 -2.56
CA TYR A 166 -9.30 2.86 -1.29
C TYR A 166 -9.21 1.61 -0.42
N LYS A 167 -9.43 0.42 -1.00
CA LYS A 167 -9.27 -0.86 -0.30
C LYS A 167 -7.85 -1.04 0.25
N SER A 168 -6.84 -0.65 -0.54
CA SER A 168 -5.44 -0.71 -0.12
C SER A 168 -5.14 0.24 1.07
N TYR A 169 -5.63 1.46 1.04
CA TYR A 169 -5.49 2.40 2.17
C TYR A 169 -6.20 1.91 3.44
N CYS A 170 -7.35 1.25 3.31
CA CYS A 170 -8.03 0.62 4.44
C CYS A 170 -7.16 -0.47 5.10
N VAL A 171 -6.49 -1.32 4.30
CA VAL A 171 -5.57 -2.34 4.82
C VAL A 171 -4.40 -1.70 5.56
N ILE A 172 -3.79 -0.66 4.99
CA ILE A 172 -2.71 0.09 5.64
C ILE A 172 -3.19 0.67 6.97
N GLY A 173 -4.39 1.24 7.01
CA GLY A 173 -5.01 1.76 8.24
C GLY A 173 -5.16 0.69 9.32
N ILE A 174 -5.61 -0.50 8.96
CA ILE A 174 -5.74 -1.65 9.89
C ILE A 174 -4.37 -2.05 10.44
N VAL A 175 -3.34 -2.11 9.60
CA VAL A 175 -1.96 -2.45 10.03
C VAL A 175 -1.42 -1.42 11.01
N LEU A 176 -1.65 -0.13 10.76
CA LEU A 176 -1.23 0.94 11.67
C LEU A 176 -1.94 0.85 13.03
N ILE A 177 -3.25 0.59 13.04
CA ILE A 177 -4.01 0.38 14.28
C ILE A 177 -3.47 -0.82 15.06
N ALA A 178 -3.24 -1.95 14.38
CA ALA A 178 -2.65 -3.13 14.99
C ALA A 178 -1.27 -2.85 15.59
N PHE A 179 -0.44 -2.05 14.93
CA PHE A 179 0.86 -1.63 15.45
C PHE A 179 0.73 -0.76 16.73
N VAL A 180 -0.23 0.15 16.78
CA VAL A 180 -0.47 0.97 17.99
C VAL A 180 -0.89 0.08 19.15
N ILE A 181 -1.79 -0.88 18.92
CA ILE A 181 -2.21 -1.85 19.95
C ILE A 181 -1.01 -2.68 20.43
N TYR A 182 -0.17 -3.17 19.49
CA TYR A 182 1.05 -3.90 19.81
C TYR A 182 2.02 -3.08 20.67
N ALA A 183 2.27 -1.82 20.29
CA ALA A 183 3.16 -0.93 21.06
C ALA A 183 2.62 -0.66 22.48
N PHE A 184 1.30 -0.48 22.61
CA PHE A 184 0.66 -0.32 23.91
C PHE A 184 0.75 -1.58 24.77
N ALA A 185 0.53 -2.75 24.17
CA ALA A 185 0.67 -4.04 24.83
C ALA A 185 2.10 -4.28 25.33
N LEU A 186 3.13 -4.03 24.51
CA LEU A 186 4.53 -4.13 24.91
C LEU A 186 4.85 -3.21 26.10
N ARG A 187 4.35 -1.98 26.06
CA ARG A 187 4.55 -1.04 27.16
C ARG A 187 3.91 -1.54 28.44
N LYS A 188 2.66 -2.00 28.39
CA LYS A 188 1.90 -2.45 29.56
C LYS A 188 2.44 -3.76 30.13
N LEU A 189 2.78 -4.73 29.25
CA LEU A 189 3.15 -6.09 29.66
C LEU A 189 4.61 -6.21 30.04
N ILE A 190 5.52 -5.38 29.50
CA ILE A 190 6.95 -5.49 29.74
C ILE A 190 7.51 -4.25 30.45
N ALA A 191 7.29 -3.05 29.86
CA ALA A 191 7.96 -1.86 30.37
C ALA A 191 7.50 -1.45 31.77
N VAL A 192 6.21 -1.56 32.04
CA VAL A 192 5.64 -1.16 33.36
C VAL A 192 6.09 -2.13 34.46
N PRO A 193 5.94 -3.47 34.35
CA PRO A 193 6.41 -4.40 35.38
C PRO A 193 7.93 -4.33 35.59
N MET A 194 8.71 -4.24 34.51
CA MET A 194 10.14 -4.13 34.62
C MET A 194 10.59 -2.83 35.33
N GLY A 195 9.86 -1.75 35.07
CA GLY A 195 10.07 -0.47 35.78
C GLY A 195 9.70 -0.52 37.26
N SER A 196 8.63 -1.23 37.64
CA SER A 196 8.24 -1.43 39.04
C SER A 196 9.26 -2.30 39.78
N LEU A 197 9.69 -3.41 39.17
CA LEU A 197 10.72 -4.29 39.71
C LEU A 197 12.03 -3.53 39.98
N ASN A 198 12.49 -2.75 39.02
CA ASN A 198 13.71 -1.94 39.17
C ASN A 198 13.61 -0.93 40.32
N ARG A 199 12.45 -0.26 40.46
CA ARG A 199 12.20 0.68 41.57
C ARG A 199 12.18 -0.02 42.93
N SER A 200 11.61 -1.21 43.03
CA SER A 200 11.61 -1.98 44.26
C SER A 200 13.02 -2.40 44.63
N ILE A 201 13.83 -2.81 43.66
CA ILE A 201 15.25 -3.13 43.86
C ILE A 201 16.02 -1.91 44.37
N ASP A 202 15.89 -0.75 43.67
CA ASP A 202 16.55 0.50 44.06
C ASP A 202 16.18 0.89 45.49
N LYS A 203 14.89 0.81 45.87
CA LYS A 203 14.40 1.13 47.21
C LYS A 203 14.99 0.19 48.28
N SER A 204 15.07 -1.11 48.01
CA SER A 204 15.66 -2.10 48.90
C SER A 204 17.15 -1.85 49.12
N VAL A 205 17.85 -1.49 48.09
CA VAL A 205 19.29 -1.15 48.14
C VAL A 205 19.54 0.15 48.92
N ASP A 206 18.77 1.19 48.67
CA ASP A 206 18.92 2.49 49.32
C ASP A 206 18.64 2.41 50.81
N ASN A 207 17.63 1.61 51.21
CA ASN A 207 17.27 1.43 52.62
C ASN A 207 18.01 0.30 53.34
N LEU A 208 18.86 -0.45 52.60
CA LEU A 208 19.51 -1.70 53.12
C LEU A 208 18.46 -2.71 53.69
N ASP A 209 17.27 -2.67 53.16
CA ASP A 209 16.17 -3.54 53.57
C ASP A 209 15.89 -4.60 52.45
N PHE A 210 16.29 -5.84 52.77
CA PHE A 210 16.14 -6.98 51.89
C PHE A 210 15.13 -8.02 52.44
N THR A 211 14.22 -7.58 53.27
CA THR A 211 13.19 -8.46 53.93
C THR A 211 11.98 -8.66 53.03
N GLU A 212 11.63 -7.66 52.20
CA GLU A 212 10.48 -7.73 51.30
C GLU A 212 10.81 -8.53 50.06
N ASN A 213 9.98 -9.53 49.73
CA ASN A 213 10.08 -10.25 48.48
C ASN A 213 9.58 -9.37 47.31
N LEU A 214 10.27 -9.42 46.19
CA LEU A 214 9.80 -8.85 44.92
C LEU A 214 8.66 -9.73 44.39
N GLU A 215 7.61 -9.13 43.89
CA GLU A 215 6.49 -9.84 43.29
C GLU A 215 6.38 -9.46 41.81
N TYR A 216 6.12 -10.46 40.99
CA TYR A 216 5.81 -10.31 39.59
C TYR A 216 4.56 -11.12 39.26
N ASP A 217 3.48 -10.44 38.86
CA ASP A 217 2.19 -11.04 38.48
C ASP A 217 1.94 -10.79 36.98
N GLY A 218 2.87 -11.18 36.15
CA GLY A 218 2.79 -10.98 34.70
C GLY A 218 2.92 -12.28 33.91
N PRO A 219 2.65 -12.24 32.59
CA PRO A 219 2.58 -13.45 31.75
C PRO A 219 3.95 -14.00 31.31
N PHE A 220 5.05 -13.33 31.62
CA PHE A 220 6.37 -13.71 31.10
C PHE A 220 7.19 -14.50 32.11
N LYS A 221 7.42 -15.76 31.80
CA LYS A 221 8.23 -16.69 32.60
C LYS A 221 9.66 -16.17 32.87
N GLU A 222 10.24 -15.44 31.91
CA GLU A 222 11.59 -14.88 32.03
C GLU A 222 11.66 -13.80 33.13
N LEU A 223 10.63 -12.99 33.27
CA LEU A 223 10.53 -11.98 34.33
C LEU A 223 10.27 -12.63 35.68
N ASP A 224 9.46 -13.67 35.72
CA ASP A 224 9.22 -14.48 36.91
C ASP A 224 10.54 -15.12 37.41
N MET A 225 11.27 -15.78 36.54
CA MET A 225 12.61 -16.35 36.85
C MET A 225 13.61 -15.28 37.33
N LEU A 226 13.56 -14.07 36.73
CA LEU A 226 14.40 -12.95 37.17
C LEU A 226 14.02 -12.48 38.57
N THR A 227 12.73 -12.41 38.87
CA THR A 227 12.21 -12.06 40.21
C THR A 227 12.63 -13.07 41.26
N ASP A 228 12.51 -14.37 40.95
CA ASP A 228 12.96 -15.43 41.83
C ASP A 228 14.48 -15.40 42.10
N ALA A 229 15.27 -15.14 41.06
CA ALA A 229 16.72 -15.00 41.20
C ALA A 229 17.09 -13.81 42.10
N ASN A 230 16.40 -12.67 41.96
CA ASN A 230 16.60 -11.52 42.83
C ASN A 230 16.15 -11.80 44.26
N ASN A 231 15.05 -12.49 44.49
CA ASN A 231 14.59 -12.88 45.82
C ASN A 231 15.58 -13.82 46.51
N ASN A 232 16.18 -14.72 45.75
CA ASN A 232 17.26 -15.59 46.28
C ASN A 232 18.52 -14.79 46.68
N LEU A 233 18.87 -13.77 45.89
CA LEU A 233 19.95 -12.84 46.21
C LEU A 233 19.64 -12.05 47.48
N TYR A 234 18.43 -11.51 47.62
CA TYR A 234 17.99 -10.75 48.77
C TYR A 234 18.10 -11.55 50.06
N ARG A 235 17.65 -12.82 50.04
CA ARG A 235 17.79 -13.70 51.20
C ARG A 235 19.24 -13.92 51.61
N LYS A 236 20.15 -14.08 50.64
CA LYS A 236 21.58 -14.24 50.94
C LYS A 236 22.19 -12.96 51.51
N VAL A 237 21.85 -11.81 50.94
CA VAL A 237 22.35 -10.51 51.44
C VAL A 237 21.82 -10.26 52.86
N HIS A 238 20.54 -10.51 53.11
CA HIS A 238 19.98 -10.38 54.45
C HIS A 238 20.67 -11.25 55.48
N GLN A 239 20.86 -12.54 55.19
CA GLN A 239 21.60 -13.48 56.03
C GLN A 239 23.03 -13.01 56.34
N GLU A 240 23.72 -12.44 55.36
CA GLU A 240 25.09 -11.95 55.56
C GLU A 240 25.12 -10.68 56.43
N LEU A 241 24.13 -9.79 56.25
CA LEU A 241 24.00 -8.61 57.10
C LEU A 241 23.72 -9.01 58.55
N GLU A 242 22.84 -9.98 58.78
CA GLU A 242 22.55 -10.53 60.13
C GLU A 242 23.82 -11.12 60.76
N ARG A 243 24.58 -11.92 60.02
CA ARG A 243 25.88 -12.49 60.51
C ARG A 243 26.88 -11.41 60.87
N GLN A 244 26.97 -10.34 60.05
CA GLN A 244 27.86 -9.22 60.37
C GLN A 244 27.39 -8.47 61.61
N ALA A 245 26.08 -8.30 61.81
CA ALA A 245 25.55 -7.66 62.97
C ALA A 245 25.83 -8.47 64.24
N GLU A 246 25.59 -9.79 64.21
CA GLU A 246 25.94 -10.74 65.29
C GLU A 246 27.44 -10.74 65.61
N PHE A 247 28.28 -10.80 64.59
CA PHE A 247 29.75 -10.75 64.77
C PHE A 247 30.16 -9.45 65.44
N ASN A 248 29.65 -8.31 64.99
CA ASN A 248 29.97 -7.00 65.55
C ASN A 248 29.46 -6.89 67.05
N ALA A 249 28.31 -7.46 67.33
CA ALA A 249 27.76 -7.49 68.68
C ALA A 249 28.65 -8.34 69.62
N ASN A 250 29.08 -9.53 69.18
CA ASN A 250 29.95 -10.42 69.91
C ASN A 250 31.34 -9.81 70.14
N VAL A 251 31.96 -9.25 69.11
CA VAL A 251 33.23 -8.53 69.26
C VAL A 251 33.13 -7.36 70.21
N SER A 252 32.03 -6.58 70.12
CA SER A 252 31.80 -5.46 71.06
C SER A 252 31.61 -5.92 72.51
N HIS A 253 31.01 -7.09 72.71
CA HIS A 253 30.85 -7.67 74.03
C HIS A 253 32.19 -8.19 74.59
N GLU A 254 33.00 -8.86 73.78
CA GLU A 254 34.33 -9.35 74.22
C GLU A 254 35.31 -8.22 74.49
N LEU A 255 35.26 -7.11 73.73
CA LEU A 255 36.11 -5.93 73.98
C LEU A 255 35.70 -5.12 75.21
N ARG A 256 34.49 -5.35 75.77
CA ARG A 256 34.00 -4.65 76.95
C ARG A 256 34.25 -5.42 78.25
N THR A 257 34.67 -6.68 78.17
CA THR A 257 35.11 -7.53 79.31
C THR A 257 36.60 -7.47 79.46
#